data_9e4fbdc46eac578126440039bbb0e8c2
#
_entry.id   9e4fbdc46eac578126440039bbb0e8c2
#
_cell.length_a   1.000
_cell.length_b   1.000
_cell.length_c   1.000
_cell.angle_alpha   90.00
_cell.angle_beta   90.00
_cell.angle_gamma   90.00
#
_symmetry.space_group_name_H-M   'P 1'
#
loop_
_entity.id
_entity.type
_entity.pdbx_description
1 polymer ?
#
loop_
_entity_poly.entity_id
_entity_poly.type
_entity_poly.pdbx_seq_one_letter_code
_entity_poly.pdbx_strand_id
1 'polypeptide(L)'
;LVSHAGLAFAGALLQRSELRSRLDALTVEGLKRPAMPHGEVLLSMIGLLCLGKSDYAAIEPFRRESFFARSLGLSRLPSEETLRQRLDQLGTAPLTILHEETVGLLRDNAPALASCHRGRVPLDVDVSPWDNSGTKKEGVACTYKLCDGYAPIFAYLGLEGYLIHS
;
A
#
# COMPACT_ATOMS: atom_id res chain seq x y z
N LEU A 1 18.06 20.40 -4.57
CA LEU A 1 17.95 19.31 -3.60
C LEU A 1 16.47 18.91 -3.47
N VAL A 2 16.18 17.62 -3.58
CA VAL A 2 14.82 17.06 -3.45
C VAL A 2 14.74 16.36 -2.10
N SER A 3 13.82 16.81 -1.23
CA SER A 3 13.70 16.30 0.15
C SER A 3 13.23 14.84 0.23
N HIS A 4 12.64 14.32 -0.84
CA HIS A 4 12.08 12.96 -0.93
C HIS A 4 12.79 12.06 -1.96
N ALA A 5 14.10 12.26 -2.15
CA ALA A 5 14.89 11.50 -3.11
C ALA A 5 14.82 9.97 -2.92
N GLY A 6 14.63 9.50 -1.67
CA GLY A 6 14.43 8.08 -1.35
C GLY A 6 13.25 7.43 -2.06
N LEU A 7 12.25 8.19 -2.50
CA LEU A 7 11.13 7.67 -3.26
C LEU A 7 11.54 6.99 -4.57
N ALA A 8 12.68 7.41 -5.16
CA ALA A 8 13.20 6.78 -6.37
C ALA A 8 13.58 5.30 -6.16
N PHE A 9 14.05 4.93 -4.95
CA PHE A 9 14.36 3.52 -4.63
C PHE A 9 13.08 2.70 -4.52
N ALA A 10 12.06 3.23 -3.84
CA ALA A 10 10.74 2.58 -3.77
C ALA A 10 10.15 2.40 -5.17
N GLY A 11 10.20 3.44 -6.00
CA GLY A 11 9.73 3.38 -7.37
C GLY A 11 10.50 2.36 -8.23
N ALA A 12 11.82 2.30 -8.10
CA ALA A 12 12.64 1.31 -8.81
C ALA A 12 12.28 -0.13 -8.40
N LEU A 13 11.96 -0.37 -7.12
CA LEU A 13 11.49 -1.67 -6.66
C LEU A 13 10.12 -2.01 -7.25
N LEU A 14 9.15 -1.08 -7.17
CA LEU A 14 7.79 -1.27 -7.68
C LEU A 14 7.77 -1.50 -9.20
N GLN A 15 8.66 -0.86 -9.95
CA GLN A 15 8.78 -1.06 -11.40
C GLN A 15 9.32 -2.44 -11.80
N ARG A 16 9.90 -3.20 -10.87
CA ARG A 16 10.33 -4.59 -11.09
C ARG A 16 9.20 -5.61 -10.89
N SER A 17 8.05 -5.16 -10.37
CA SER A 17 6.86 -5.99 -10.18
C SER A 17 5.85 -5.79 -11.32
N GLU A 18 4.87 -6.67 -11.39
CA GLU A 18 3.73 -6.53 -12.28
C GLU A 18 2.58 -5.73 -11.67
N LEU A 19 2.80 -5.12 -10.51
CA LEU A 19 1.77 -4.42 -9.74
C LEU A 19 0.97 -3.44 -10.62
N ARG A 20 1.66 -2.58 -11.36
CA ARG A 20 0.99 -1.56 -12.19
C ARG A 20 0.11 -2.19 -13.26
N SER A 21 0.63 -3.14 -14.03
CA SER A 21 -0.11 -3.79 -15.12
C SER A 21 -1.32 -4.56 -14.61
N ARG A 22 -1.18 -5.23 -13.49
CA ARG A 22 -2.26 -5.97 -12.83
C ARG A 22 -3.35 -5.03 -12.31
N LEU A 23 -2.97 -3.92 -11.68
CA LEU A 23 -3.92 -2.91 -11.20
C LEU A 23 -4.66 -2.25 -12.38
N ASP A 24 -3.98 -1.98 -13.49
CA ASP A 24 -4.60 -1.38 -14.67
C ASP A 24 -5.55 -2.34 -15.39
N ALA A 25 -5.34 -3.65 -15.26
CA ALA A 25 -6.23 -4.68 -15.77
C ALA A 25 -7.45 -4.94 -14.87
N LEU A 26 -7.47 -4.40 -13.64
CA LEU A 26 -8.57 -4.58 -12.71
C LEU A 26 -9.86 -3.99 -13.25
N THR A 27 -10.92 -4.79 -13.24
CA THR A 27 -12.28 -4.35 -13.59
C THR A 27 -13.12 -4.21 -12.34
N VAL A 28 -13.76 -3.06 -12.18
CA VAL A 28 -14.61 -2.75 -11.03
C VAL A 28 -16.02 -2.44 -11.53
N GLU A 29 -17.01 -3.06 -10.94
CA GLU A 29 -18.41 -2.84 -11.31
C GLU A 29 -18.77 -1.36 -11.17
N GLY A 30 -19.50 -0.84 -12.15
CA GLY A 30 -19.89 0.58 -12.19
C GLY A 30 -18.79 1.54 -12.67
N LEU A 31 -17.54 1.10 -12.78
CA LEU A 31 -16.41 1.95 -13.19
C LEU A 31 -15.95 1.64 -14.62
N LYS A 32 -16.67 2.18 -15.61
CA LYS A 32 -16.36 1.97 -17.03
C LYS A 32 -15.33 3.00 -17.52
N ARG A 33 -14.20 2.52 -18.08
CA ARG A 33 -13.16 3.34 -18.76
C ARG A 33 -12.74 4.59 -17.95
N PRO A 34 -12.10 4.42 -16.81
CA PRO A 34 -11.67 5.55 -16.00
C PRO A 34 -10.70 6.46 -16.79
N ALA A 35 -10.87 7.77 -16.65
CA ALA A 35 -9.98 8.75 -17.30
C ALA A 35 -8.51 8.64 -16.85
N MET A 36 -8.26 8.06 -15.68
CA MET A 36 -6.93 7.76 -15.14
C MET A 36 -6.87 6.27 -14.80
N PRO A 37 -5.83 5.53 -15.25
CA PRO A 37 -5.62 4.13 -14.91
C PRO A 37 -5.58 3.89 -13.39
N HIS A 38 -5.99 2.71 -12.94
CA HIS A 38 -6.01 2.36 -11.52
C HIS A 38 -4.60 2.35 -10.92
N GLY A 39 -3.61 1.85 -11.68
CA GLY A 39 -2.22 1.83 -11.26
C GLY A 39 -1.68 3.23 -10.97
N GLU A 40 -2.04 4.24 -11.77
CA GLU A 40 -1.59 5.61 -11.50
C GLU A 40 -2.15 6.16 -10.19
N VAL A 41 -3.41 5.86 -9.86
CA VAL A 41 -4.04 6.30 -8.61
C VAL A 41 -3.44 5.56 -7.41
N LEU A 42 -3.38 4.23 -7.46
CA LEU A 42 -2.89 3.42 -6.36
C LEU A 42 -1.39 3.63 -6.10
N LEU A 43 -0.56 3.69 -7.13
CA LEU A 43 0.87 3.98 -6.98
C LEU A 43 1.10 5.40 -6.45
N SER A 44 0.23 6.37 -6.76
CA SER A 44 0.29 7.70 -6.15
C SER A 44 0.06 7.63 -4.64
N MET A 45 -0.93 6.84 -4.20
CA MET A 45 -1.18 6.64 -2.76
C MET A 45 -0.02 5.90 -2.09
N ILE A 46 0.50 4.84 -2.70
CA ILE A 46 1.67 4.11 -2.19
C ILE A 46 2.86 5.06 -2.06
N GLY A 47 3.09 5.93 -3.04
CA GLY A 47 4.14 6.95 -2.97
C GLY A 47 3.97 7.91 -1.80
N LEU A 48 2.74 8.36 -1.52
CA LEU A 48 2.44 9.17 -0.34
C LEU A 48 2.75 8.41 0.95
N LEU A 49 2.32 7.17 1.06
CA LEU A 49 2.58 6.32 2.23
C LEU A 49 4.07 6.09 2.45
N CYS A 50 4.87 5.90 1.39
CA CYS A 50 6.33 5.81 1.46
C CYS A 50 6.97 7.10 2.03
N LEU A 51 6.30 8.23 1.90
CA LEU A 51 6.73 9.53 2.48
C LEU A 51 6.11 9.79 3.86
N GLY A 52 5.43 8.82 4.47
CA GLY A 52 4.74 8.97 5.76
C GLY A 52 3.52 9.89 5.69
N LYS A 53 2.90 10.02 4.51
CA LYS A 53 1.72 10.85 4.29
C LYS A 53 0.50 9.97 4.02
N SER A 54 -0.50 10.04 4.90
CA SER A 54 -1.76 9.28 4.79
C SER A 54 -2.96 10.13 4.36
N ASP A 55 -2.76 11.45 4.21
CA ASP A 55 -3.80 12.39 3.81
C ASP A 55 -3.80 12.56 2.28
N TYR A 56 -4.96 12.48 1.67
CA TYR A 56 -5.12 12.65 0.22
C TYR A 56 -4.71 14.05 -0.27
N ALA A 57 -4.94 15.09 0.53
CA ALA A 57 -4.53 16.46 0.21
C ALA A 57 -3.01 16.59 0.03
N ALA A 58 -2.24 15.70 0.65
CA ALA A 58 -0.78 15.68 0.53
C ALA A 58 -0.27 15.46 -0.90
N ILE A 59 -1.14 15.03 -1.85
CA ILE A 59 -0.76 14.85 -3.26
C ILE A 59 -0.61 16.21 -3.99
N GLU A 60 -1.35 17.24 -3.58
CA GLU A 60 -1.48 18.48 -4.34
C GLU A 60 -0.14 19.23 -4.58
N PRO A 61 0.78 19.36 -3.62
CA PRO A 61 2.09 19.96 -3.86
C PRO A 61 2.89 19.21 -4.94
N PHE A 62 2.81 17.87 -4.97
CA PHE A 62 3.57 17.03 -5.90
C PHE A 62 3.07 17.14 -7.34
N ARG A 63 1.82 17.55 -7.57
CA ARG A 63 1.28 17.74 -8.92
C ARG A 63 1.96 18.87 -9.71
N ARG A 64 2.64 19.76 -9.03
CA ARG A 64 3.38 20.91 -9.61
C ARG A 64 4.84 20.60 -9.87
N GLU A 65 5.32 19.45 -9.43
CA GLU A 65 6.68 18.98 -9.64
C GLU A 65 6.70 17.63 -10.36
N SER A 66 7.81 17.36 -11.06
CA SER A 66 7.90 16.14 -11.85
C SER A 66 8.61 14.97 -11.15
N PHE A 67 9.29 15.24 -10.03
CA PHE A 67 10.14 14.23 -9.40
C PHE A 67 9.31 13.09 -8.81
N PHE A 68 8.25 13.40 -8.08
CA PHE A 68 7.39 12.39 -7.46
C PHE A 68 6.79 11.43 -8.52
N ALA A 69 6.17 11.97 -9.56
CA ALA A 69 5.59 11.17 -10.63
C ALA A 69 6.65 10.32 -11.34
N ARG A 70 7.77 10.91 -11.73
CA ARG A 70 8.88 10.20 -12.41
C ARG A 70 9.49 9.10 -11.56
N SER A 71 9.66 9.34 -10.25
CA SER A 71 10.19 8.33 -9.32
C SER A 71 9.35 7.05 -9.33
N LEU A 72 8.02 7.18 -9.46
CA LEU A 72 7.08 6.06 -9.47
C LEU A 72 6.72 5.57 -10.89
N GLY A 73 7.33 6.15 -11.94
CA GLY A 73 7.01 5.80 -13.32
C GLY A 73 5.62 6.22 -13.77
N LEU A 74 5.03 7.27 -13.14
CA LEU A 74 3.70 7.76 -13.43
C LEU A 74 3.73 8.84 -14.51
N SER A 75 2.72 8.86 -15.39
CA SER A 75 2.58 9.90 -16.43
C SER A 75 1.98 11.18 -15.85
N ARG A 76 1.12 11.06 -14.86
CA ARG A 76 0.45 12.16 -14.17
C ARG A 76 0.00 11.75 -12.76
N LEU A 77 -0.27 12.75 -11.92
CA LEU A 77 -0.81 12.53 -10.58
C LEU A 77 -2.29 12.88 -10.52
N PRO A 78 -3.08 12.12 -9.74
CA PRO A 78 -4.47 12.46 -9.46
C PRO A 78 -4.56 13.76 -8.65
N SER A 79 -5.72 14.42 -8.69
CA SER A 79 -6.08 15.39 -7.66
C SER A 79 -6.46 14.68 -6.37
N GLU A 80 -6.45 15.40 -5.25
CA GLU A 80 -6.98 14.93 -3.97
C GLU A 80 -8.34 14.24 -4.13
N GLU A 81 -9.26 14.93 -4.79
CA GLU A 81 -10.62 14.44 -4.99
C GLU A 81 -10.66 13.16 -5.85
N THR A 82 -9.85 13.10 -6.92
CA THR A 82 -9.73 11.89 -7.74
C THR A 82 -9.16 10.72 -6.97
N LEU A 83 -8.15 10.99 -6.12
CA LEU A 83 -7.51 9.98 -5.28
C LEU A 83 -8.53 9.39 -4.30
N ARG A 84 -9.22 10.24 -3.56
CA ARG A 84 -10.25 9.85 -2.60
C ARG A 84 -11.38 9.05 -3.26
N GLN A 85 -12.03 9.63 -4.26
CA GLN A 85 -13.17 8.99 -4.94
C GLN A 85 -12.79 7.65 -5.57
N ARG A 86 -11.59 7.55 -6.15
CA ARG A 86 -11.17 6.32 -6.79
C ARG A 86 -10.86 5.23 -5.78
N LEU A 87 -10.24 5.54 -4.64
CA LEU A 87 -9.99 4.58 -3.57
C LEU A 87 -11.30 4.09 -2.96
N ASP A 88 -12.28 4.98 -2.75
CA ASP A 88 -13.62 4.61 -2.31
C ASP A 88 -14.30 3.65 -3.31
N GLN A 89 -14.20 3.93 -4.61
CA GLN A 89 -14.79 3.09 -5.66
C GLN A 89 -14.12 1.72 -5.80
N LEU A 90 -12.80 1.67 -5.61
CA LEU A 90 -12.03 0.41 -5.69
C LEU A 90 -12.30 -0.51 -4.50
N GLY A 91 -12.58 0.05 -3.32
CA GLY A 91 -12.82 -0.71 -2.10
C GLY A 91 -11.73 -1.77 -1.87
N THR A 92 -12.15 -3.01 -1.67
CA THR A 92 -11.25 -4.14 -1.43
C THR A 92 -10.71 -4.82 -2.69
N ALA A 93 -11.18 -4.44 -3.88
CA ALA A 93 -10.83 -5.11 -5.14
C ALA A 93 -9.31 -5.22 -5.41
N PRO A 94 -8.45 -4.24 -5.07
CA PRO A 94 -7.01 -4.35 -5.30
C PRO A 94 -6.26 -5.20 -4.27
N LEU A 95 -6.86 -5.58 -3.13
CA LEU A 95 -6.14 -6.19 -2.01
C LEU A 95 -5.42 -7.49 -2.38
N THR A 96 -6.07 -8.39 -3.13
CA THR A 96 -5.44 -9.65 -3.57
C THR A 96 -4.19 -9.38 -4.40
N ILE A 97 -4.28 -8.42 -5.34
CA ILE A 97 -3.13 -8.03 -6.17
C ILE A 97 -2.00 -7.48 -5.31
N LEU A 98 -2.33 -6.59 -4.36
CA LEU A 98 -1.34 -5.98 -3.46
C LEU A 98 -0.63 -7.04 -2.61
N HIS A 99 -1.37 -7.99 -2.04
CA HIS A 99 -0.79 -9.08 -1.25
C HIS A 99 0.14 -9.97 -2.09
N GLU A 100 -0.31 -10.43 -3.25
CA GLU A 100 0.48 -11.30 -4.12
C GLU A 100 1.76 -10.60 -4.60
N GLU A 101 1.68 -9.33 -4.99
CA GLU A 101 2.84 -8.55 -5.42
C GLU A 101 3.80 -8.27 -4.25
N THR A 102 3.30 -8.04 -3.04
CA THR A 102 4.14 -7.88 -1.84
C THR A 102 4.95 -9.15 -1.58
N VAL A 103 4.30 -10.31 -1.60
CA VAL A 103 4.98 -11.61 -1.43
C VAL A 103 5.95 -11.87 -2.58
N GLY A 104 5.57 -11.56 -3.81
CA GLY A 104 6.43 -11.67 -4.99
C GLY A 104 7.70 -10.82 -4.87
N LEU A 105 7.54 -9.54 -4.49
CA LEU A 105 8.67 -8.64 -4.27
C LEU A 105 9.61 -9.13 -3.18
N LEU A 106 9.09 -9.66 -2.08
CA LEU A 106 9.89 -10.25 -1.01
C LEU A 106 10.67 -11.48 -1.51
N ARG A 107 9.97 -12.42 -2.16
CA ARG A 107 10.60 -13.64 -2.71
C ARG A 107 11.75 -13.31 -3.66
N ASP A 108 11.58 -12.31 -4.52
CA ASP A 108 12.50 -12.02 -5.61
C ASP A 108 13.65 -11.07 -5.20
N ASN A 109 13.51 -10.35 -4.07
CA ASN A 109 14.46 -9.32 -3.65
C ASN A 109 14.96 -9.46 -2.21
N ALA A 110 14.28 -10.19 -1.34
CA ALA A 110 14.75 -10.37 0.02
C ALA A 110 16.00 -11.26 0.08
N PRO A 111 16.92 -11.00 1.00
CA PRO A 111 18.00 -11.93 1.28
C PRO A 111 17.43 -13.26 1.80
N ALA A 112 18.25 -14.32 1.77
CA ALA A 112 17.86 -15.61 2.33
C ALA A 112 17.42 -15.42 3.79
N LEU A 113 16.26 -15.98 4.13
CA LEU A 113 15.73 -15.90 5.49
C LEU A 113 16.66 -16.64 6.45
N ALA A 114 16.99 -15.99 7.56
CA ALA A 114 17.75 -16.63 8.62
C ALA A 114 16.90 -17.70 9.31
N SER A 115 17.44 -18.90 9.43
CA SER A 115 16.80 -19.95 10.21
C SER A 115 17.10 -19.77 11.72
N CYS A 116 16.13 -20.00 12.55
CA CYS A 116 16.29 -20.12 13.98
C CYS A 116 16.50 -21.58 14.42
N HIS A 117 16.10 -21.92 15.63
CA HIS A 117 16.27 -23.25 16.21
C HIS A 117 15.81 -24.39 15.25
N ARG A 118 16.68 -25.38 15.03
CA ARG A 118 16.47 -26.56 14.17
C ARG A 118 16.19 -26.26 12.70
N GLY A 119 16.76 -25.20 12.16
CA GLY A 119 16.63 -24.85 10.74
C GLY A 119 15.23 -24.37 10.34
N ARG A 120 14.40 -23.95 11.27
CA ARG A 120 13.06 -23.42 11.01
C ARG A 120 13.09 -21.90 10.86
N VAL A 121 12.25 -21.38 9.99
CA VAL A 121 11.99 -19.95 9.85
C VAL A 121 10.75 -19.61 10.69
N PRO A 122 10.81 -18.63 11.61
CA PRO A 122 9.65 -18.27 12.41
C PRO A 122 8.58 -17.59 11.55
N LEU A 123 7.33 -17.80 11.92
CA LEU A 123 6.17 -17.07 11.44
C LEU A 123 5.44 -16.51 12.66
N ASP A 124 5.49 -15.19 12.80
CA ASP A 124 4.81 -14.50 13.89
C ASP A 124 3.47 -13.93 13.37
N VAL A 125 2.40 -14.23 14.11
CA VAL A 125 1.06 -13.71 13.81
C VAL A 125 0.59 -12.92 15.02
N ASP A 126 0.29 -11.65 14.84
CA ASP A 126 -0.13 -10.74 15.90
C ASP A 126 -1.37 -9.93 15.53
N VAL A 127 -2.17 -9.63 16.56
CA VAL A 127 -3.36 -8.79 16.45
C VAL A 127 -3.05 -7.43 17.05
N SER A 128 -3.08 -6.38 16.25
CA SER A 128 -2.74 -5.02 16.67
C SER A 128 -3.97 -4.11 16.69
N PRO A 129 -4.62 -3.90 17.85
CA PRO A 129 -5.78 -3.03 17.95
C PRO A 129 -5.42 -1.56 17.75
N TRP A 130 -6.18 -0.91 16.88
CA TRP A 130 -6.09 0.52 16.62
C TRP A 130 -7.32 1.23 17.15
N ASP A 131 -7.14 2.12 18.09
CA ASP A 131 -8.21 2.90 18.66
C ASP A 131 -8.76 3.90 17.62
N ASN A 132 -10.02 3.76 17.33
CA ASN A 132 -10.82 4.67 16.50
C ASN A 132 -12.07 5.12 17.26
N SER A 133 -12.03 5.10 18.60
CA SER A 133 -13.13 5.55 19.45
C SER A 133 -13.57 6.97 19.07
N GLY A 134 -14.88 7.19 19.05
CA GLY A 134 -15.46 8.48 18.69
C GLY A 134 -15.46 8.78 17.18
N THR A 135 -15.01 7.86 16.31
CA THR A 135 -15.13 8.00 14.86
C THR A 135 -16.39 7.30 14.34
N LYS A 136 -16.85 7.69 13.14
CA LYS A 136 -17.95 7.05 12.42
C LYS A 136 -17.45 6.20 11.25
N LYS A 137 -16.22 5.68 11.34
CA LYS A 137 -15.65 4.84 10.30
C LYS A 137 -16.38 3.50 10.22
N GLU A 138 -16.60 3.03 9.01
CA GLU A 138 -17.23 1.74 8.76
C GLU A 138 -16.34 0.60 9.31
N GLY A 139 -16.97 -0.45 9.87
CA GLY A 139 -16.26 -1.62 10.40
C GLY A 139 -15.60 -1.41 11.77
N VAL A 140 -15.75 -0.25 12.40
CA VAL A 140 -15.31 -0.04 13.78
C VAL A 140 -16.17 -0.88 14.73
N ALA A 141 -15.52 -1.68 15.58
CA ALA A 141 -16.14 -2.52 16.59
C ALA A 141 -15.31 -2.54 17.88
N CYS A 142 -15.89 -3.02 18.98
CA CYS A 142 -15.17 -3.15 20.23
C CYS A 142 -14.02 -4.18 20.09
N THR A 143 -12.81 -3.75 20.38
CA THR A 143 -11.61 -4.58 20.34
C THR A 143 -11.38 -5.28 21.69
N TYR A 144 -10.47 -6.26 21.74
CA TYR A 144 -10.12 -6.93 23.00
C TYR A 144 -9.47 -5.98 24.04
N LYS A 145 -9.00 -4.81 23.63
CA LYS A 145 -8.52 -3.75 24.54
C LYS A 145 -9.64 -2.84 25.06
N LEU A 146 -10.91 -3.21 24.82
CA LEU A 146 -12.10 -2.49 25.26
C LEU A 146 -12.18 -1.05 24.73
N CYS A 147 -11.62 -0.79 23.55
CA CYS A 147 -11.81 0.43 22.79
C CYS A 147 -12.49 0.12 21.46
N ASP A 148 -13.27 1.05 20.94
CA ASP A 148 -13.86 0.94 19.60
C ASP A 148 -12.77 1.19 18.55
N GLY A 149 -12.59 0.23 17.64
CA GLY A 149 -11.52 0.34 16.65
C GLY A 149 -11.46 -0.82 15.68
N TYR A 150 -10.32 -0.93 15.04
CA TYR A 150 -9.96 -2.07 14.20
C TYR A 150 -8.97 -2.97 14.94
N ALA A 151 -8.99 -4.24 14.64
CA ALA A 151 -8.04 -5.21 15.17
C ALA A 151 -7.45 -6.05 14.02
N PRO A 152 -6.65 -5.43 13.12
CA PRO A 152 -6.02 -6.16 12.04
C PRO A 152 -5.06 -7.23 12.58
N ILE A 153 -4.97 -8.33 11.83
CA ILE A 153 -4.02 -9.41 12.07
C ILE A 153 -2.86 -9.21 11.09
N PHE A 154 -1.64 -9.19 11.61
CA PHE A 154 -0.43 -9.12 10.81
C PHE A 154 0.35 -10.42 10.88
N ALA A 155 0.89 -10.87 9.75
CA ALA A 155 1.76 -12.03 9.68
C ALA A 155 3.16 -11.60 9.22
N TYR A 156 4.18 -11.91 10.05
CA TYR A 156 5.58 -11.58 9.80
C TYR A 156 6.41 -12.85 9.63
N LEU A 157 7.25 -12.88 8.61
CA LEU A 157 8.12 -14.01 8.28
C LEU A 157 9.59 -13.70 8.60
N GLY A 158 10.25 -14.67 9.20
CA GLY A 158 11.68 -14.63 9.48
C GLY A 158 12.05 -13.80 10.71
N LEU A 159 13.29 -13.91 11.13
CA LEU A 159 13.87 -13.05 12.17
C LEU A 159 13.97 -11.59 11.71
N GLU A 160 13.97 -11.38 10.41
CA GLU A 160 13.99 -10.09 9.73
C GLU A 160 12.64 -9.35 9.86
N GLY A 161 11.54 -10.07 10.15
CA GLY A 161 10.22 -9.50 10.36
C GLY A 161 9.56 -8.98 9.10
N TYR A 162 9.68 -9.70 7.98
CA TYR A 162 8.98 -9.31 6.74
C TYR A 162 7.48 -9.46 6.86
N LEU A 163 6.74 -8.37 6.72
CA LEU A 163 5.27 -8.42 6.65
C LEU A 163 4.84 -9.12 5.36
N ILE A 164 4.13 -10.24 5.49
CA ILE A 164 3.66 -11.05 4.36
C ILE A 164 2.14 -11.02 4.20
N HIS A 165 1.40 -10.63 5.22
CA HIS A 165 -0.05 -10.53 5.18
C HIS A 165 -0.59 -9.60 6.26
N SER A 166 -1.73 -8.92 5.94
CA SER A 166 -2.49 -8.10 6.88
C SER A 166 -3.98 -8.07 6.48
#